data_dde21cb24d833552cd0497ef792a4fb8
#
_entry.id   dde21cb24d833552cd0497ef792a4fb8
#
_cell.length_a   1.000
_cell.length_b   1.000
_cell.length_c   1.000
_cell.angle_alpha   90.00
_cell.angle_beta   90.00
_cell.angle_gamma   90.00
#
_symmetry.space_group_name_H-M   'P 1'
#
loop_
_entity.id
_entity.type
_entity.pdbx_description
1 polymer ?
#
loop_
_entity_poly.entity_id
_entity_poly.type
_entity_poly.pdbx_seq_one_letter_code
_entity_poly.pdbx_strand_id
1 'polypeptide(L)'
;MERRTIEEARRRREWWEDRAILEELRALKKTRALMIDPKRWTTAIGCVSEAGNIVVPWSRRATEWSLAAAMVVYQRYLNNLWNNTKRDAVVRLLGGRSFWDVVIWSEASHRTHEEVISLLDDAIAMLAMEYSEAITIPLFGMCA
;
A
#
# COMPACT_ATOMS: atom_id res chain seq x y z
N MET A 1 -12.99 28.53 24.47
CA MET A 1 -12.31 28.69 23.18
C MET A 1 -11.24 27.63 22.94
N GLU A 2 -10.38 27.34 23.90
CA GLU A 2 -9.31 26.34 23.75
C GLU A 2 -9.81 24.91 23.52
N ARG A 3 -10.86 24.48 24.22
CA ARG A 3 -11.46 23.16 24.03
C ARG A 3 -11.99 22.94 22.63
N ARG A 4 -12.64 23.98 22.07
CA ARG A 4 -13.21 23.91 20.72
C ARG A 4 -12.11 23.77 19.66
N THR A 5 -10.99 24.48 19.84
CA THR A 5 -9.85 24.43 18.91
C THR A 5 -9.14 23.08 18.96
N ILE A 6 -9.01 22.46 20.16
CA ILE A 6 -8.41 21.14 20.34
C ILE A 6 -9.29 20.06 19.69
N GLU A 7 -10.62 20.12 19.88
CA GLU A 7 -11.55 19.18 19.27
C GLU A 7 -11.59 19.29 17.75
N GLU A 8 -11.57 20.51 17.21
CA GLU A 8 -11.51 20.74 15.77
C GLU A 8 -10.21 20.21 15.17
N ALA A 9 -9.08 20.43 15.82
CA ALA A 9 -7.78 19.90 15.38
C ALA A 9 -7.77 18.37 15.42
N ARG A 10 -8.37 17.76 16.46
CA ARG A 10 -8.49 16.31 16.59
C ARG A 10 -9.36 15.72 15.49
N ARG A 11 -10.52 16.32 15.20
CA ARG A 11 -11.42 15.89 14.13
C ARG A 11 -10.76 15.97 12.75
N ARG A 12 -10.02 17.04 12.48
CA ARG A 12 -9.27 17.19 11.24
C ARG A 12 -8.21 16.10 11.09
N ARG A 13 -7.49 15.78 12.17
CA ARG A 13 -6.47 14.75 12.17
C ARG A 13 -7.09 13.37 11.90
N GLU A 14 -8.19 13.02 12.56
CA GLU A 14 -8.92 11.78 12.36
C GLU A 14 -9.41 11.66 10.91
N TRP A 15 -9.98 12.73 10.36
CA TRP A 15 -10.41 12.76 8.97
C TRP A 15 -9.28 12.51 7.99
N TRP A 16 -8.11 13.11 8.21
CA TRP A 16 -6.93 12.92 7.37
C TRP A 16 -6.40 11.49 7.47
N GLU A 17 -6.42 10.90 8.65
CA GLU A 17 -6.00 9.51 8.87
C GLU A 17 -6.92 8.53 8.15
N ASP A 18 -8.23 8.71 8.25
CA ASP A 18 -9.23 7.89 7.56
C ASP A 18 -9.08 7.97 6.05
N ARG A 19 -8.86 9.17 5.54
CA ARG A 19 -8.63 9.38 4.12
C ARG A 19 -7.34 8.72 3.65
N ALA A 20 -6.28 8.78 4.44
CA ALA A 20 -5.01 8.13 4.13
C ALA A 20 -5.16 6.61 4.04
N ILE A 21 -5.91 6.00 4.95
CA ILE A 21 -6.22 4.56 4.92
C ILE A 21 -6.99 4.22 3.64
N LEU A 22 -7.99 5.00 3.28
CA LEU A 22 -8.80 4.78 2.08
C LEU A 22 -7.97 4.90 0.81
N GLU A 23 -7.08 5.88 0.73
CA GLU A 23 -6.20 6.09 -0.43
C GLU A 23 -5.21 4.93 -0.57
N GLU A 24 -4.62 4.47 0.53
CA GLU A 24 -3.74 3.30 0.53
C GLU A 24 -4.49 2.04 0.10
N LEU A 25 -5.70 1.84 0.62
CA LEU A 25 -6.56 0.72 0.25
C LEU A 25 -6.85 0.70 -1.26
N ARG A 26 -7.19 1.86 -1.82
CA ARG A 26 -7.43 2.01 -3.26
C ARG A 26 -6.17 1.72 -4.08
N ALA A 27 -5.02 2.22 -3.63
CA ALA A 27 -3.74 1.99 -4.29
C ALA A 27 -3.36 0.50 -4.29
N LEU A 28 -3.56 -0.20 -3.17
CA LEU A 28 -3.28 -1.64 -3.07
C LEU A 28 -4.22 -2.46 -3.94
N LYS A 29 -5.49 -2.09 -4.06
CA LYS A 29 -6.42 -2.76 -4.97
C LYS A 29 -5.99 -2.62 -6.43
N LYS A 30 -5.50 -1.46 -6.83
CA LYS A 30 -4.96 -1.23 -8.18
C LYS A 30 -3.67 -2.02 -8.39
N THR A 31 -2.80 -2.06 -7.38
CA THR A 31 -1.58 -2.88 -7.42
C THR A 31 -1.92 -4.34 -7.63
N ARG A 32 -2.90 -4.85 -6.88
CA ARG A 32 -3.37 -6.23 -7.02
C ARG A 32 -3.91 -6.50 -8.43
N ALA A 33 -4.72 -5.59 -8.97
CA ALA A 33 -5.27 -5.72 -10.31
C ALA A 33 -4.17 -5.79 -11.38
N LEU A 34 -3.09 -5.02 -11.19
CA LEU A 34 -1.93 -5.09 -12.09
C LEU A 34 -1.20 -6.42 -11.95
N MET A 35 -1.04 -6.92 -10.73
CA MET A 35 -0.23 -8.09 -10.40
C MET A 35 -0.96 -9.43 -10.53
N ILE A 36 -2.28 -9.43 -10.70
CA ILE A 36 -3.08 -10.67 -10.75
C ILE A 36 -2.70 -11.56 -11.93
N ASP A 37 -2.25 -10.99 -13.03
CA ASP A 37 -1.72 -11.73 -14.16
C ASP A 37 -0.26 -12.11 -13.88
N PRO A 38 0.07 -13.42 -13.76
CA PRO A 38 1.44 -13.86 -13.49
C PRO A 38 2.46 -13.39 -14.54
N LYS A 39 2.01 -13.12 -15.76
CA LYS A 39 2.89 -12.63 -16.85
C LYS A 39 3.40 -11.23 -16.62
N ARG A 40 2.75 -10.47 -15.75
CA ARG A 40 3.15 -9.09 -15.40
C ARG A 40 4.04 -9.04 -14.18
N TRP A 41 4.26 -10.17 -13.54
CA TRP A 41 5.04 -10.26 -12.32
C TRP A 41 6.45 -10.77 -12.58
N THR A 42 7.43 -10.23 -11.87
CA THR A 42 8.81 -10.68 -11.89
C THR A 42 9.47 -10.52 -10.52
N THR A 43 10.47 -11.33 -10.23
CA THR A 43 11.37 -11.14 -9.09
C THR A 43 12.62 -10.34 -9.47
N ALA A 44 12.76 -9.97 -10.73
CA ALA A 44 13.87 -9.12 -11.18
C ALA A 44 13.84 -7.75 -10.50
N ILE A 45 14.96 -7.05 -10.51
CA ILE A 45 15.07 -5.73 -9.87
C ILE A 45 14.10 -4.74 -10.53
N GLY A 46 13.09 -4.34 -9.76
CA GLY A 46 12.17 -3.27 -10.12
C GLY A 46 11.18 -3.66 -11.22
N CYS A 47 11.38 -3.11 -12.39
CA CYS A 47 10.44 -3.20 -13.51
C CYS A 47 11.22 -3.38 -14.82
N VAL A 48 10.72 -4.23 -15.69
CA VAL A 48 11.40 -4.52 -16.97
C VAL A 48 10.45 -4.35 -18.14
N SER A 49 11.03 -3.99 -19.29
CA SER A 49 10.36 -3.94 -20.59
C SER A 49 10.33 -5.30 -21.27
N GLU A 50 9.59 -5.41 -22.36
CA GLU A 50 9.54 -6.62 -23.17
C GLU A 50 10.93 -7.05 -23.66
N ALA A 51 11.83 -6.08 -23.92
CA ALA A 51 13.21 -6.34 -24.32
C ALA A 51 14.11 -6.75 -23.14
N GLY A 52 13.60 -6.78 -21.91
CA GLY A 52 14.37 -7.11 -20.70
C GLY A 52 15.15 -5.96 -20.10
N ASN A 53 14.96 -4.74 -20.58
CA ASN A 53 15.64 -3.56 -20.03
C ASN A 53 14.93 -3.07 -18.76
N ILE A 54 15.71 -2.62 -17.78
CA ILE A 54 15.18 -1.99 -16.58
C ILE A 54 14.61 -0.64 -16.96
N VAL A 55 13.35 -0.39 -16.57
CA VAL A 55 12.64 0.86 -16.82
C VAL A 55 12.01 1.37 -15.54
N VAL A 56 11.63 2.65 -15.50
CA VAL A 56 10.87 3.17 -14.36
C VAL A 56 9.48 2.51 -14.29
N PRO A 57 8.93 2.28 -13.08
CA PRO A 57 7.69 1.53 -12.92
C PRO A 57 6.48 2.09 -13.69
N TRP A 58 6.44 3.39 -13.92
CA TRP A 58 5.37 4.08 -14.66
C TRP A 58 5.66 4.24 -16.15
N SER A 59 6.72 3.63 -16.67
CA SER A 59 7.04 3.66 -18.10
C SER A 59 5.99 2.93 -18.93
N ARG A 60 5.66 3.48 -20.09
CA ARG A 60 4.78 2.80 -21.06
C ARG A 60 5.39 1.51 -21.63
N ARG A 61 6.70 1.37 -21.51
CA ARG A 61 7.44 0.18 -21.96
C ARG A 61 7.47 -0.93 -20.92
N ALA A 62 7.06 -0.65 -19.70
CA ALA A 62 7.03 -1.63 -18.61
C ALA A 62 6.03 -2.74 -18.93
N THR A 63 6.46 -3.99 -18.82
CA THR A 63 5.62 -5.18 -19.05
C THR A 63 5.58 -6.11 -17.86
N GLU A 64 6.59 -6.08 -17.01
CA GLU A 64 6.67 -6.89 -15.79
C GLU A 64 7.15 -6.03 -14.62
N TRP A 65 6.55 -6.24 -13.45
CA TRP A 65 6.85 -5.50 -12.23
C TRP A 65 7.14 -6.45 -11.08
N SER A 66 8.12 -6.10 -10.23
CA SER A 66 8.17 -6.66 -8.88
C SER A 66 7.02 -6.08 -8.08
N LEU A 67 6.66 -6.70 -6.95
CA LEU A 67 5.63 -6.14 -6.06
C LEU A 67 5.98 -4.71 -5.66
N ALA A 68 7.21 -4.47 -5.24
CA ALA A 68 7.65 -3.14 -4.83
C ALA A 68 7.49 -2.11 -5.94
N ALA A 69 7.89 -2.45 -7.18
CA ALA A 69 7.74 -1.58 -8.34
C ALA A 69 6.27 -1.30 -8.66
N ALA A 70 5.41 -2.31 -8.59
CA ALA A 70 3.97 -2.15 -8.81
C ALA A 70 3.34 -1.22 -7.76
N MET A 71 3.74 -1.35 -6.50
CA MET A 71 3.28 -0.46 -5.44
C MET A 71 3.69 0.99 -5.70
N VAL A 72 4.90 1.22 -6.19
CA VAL A 72 5.37 2.57 -6.53
C VAL A 72 4.49 3.22 -7.61
N VAL A 73 4.02 2.46 -8.59
CA VAL A 73 3.14 2.98 -9.65
C VAL A 73 1.92 3.69 -9.08
N TYR A 74 1.29 3.10 -8.07
CA TYR A 74 0.03 3.61 -7.51
C TYR A 74 0.20 4.40 -6.23
N GLN A 75 1.31 4.24 -5.52
CA GLN A 75 1.56 4.88 -4.23
C GLN A 75 2.60 6.00 -4.29
N ARG A 76 3.18 6.29 -5.45
CA ARG A 76 4.23 7.30 -5.58
C ARG A 76 3.82 8.71 -5.13
N TYR A 77 2.52 8.99 -5.16
CA TYR A 77 1.96 10.28 -4.73
C TYR A 77 1.51 10.29 -3.28
N LEU A 78 1.50 9.14 -2.61
CA LEU A 78 1.21 9.07 -1.20
C LEU A 78 2.46 9.55 -0.45
N ASN A 79 2.31 10.63 0.27
CA ASN A 79 3.42 11.24 0.98
C ASN A 79 4.12 10.23 1.88
N ASN A 80 5.44 10.13 1.72
CA ASN A 80 6.32 9.37 2.58
C ASN A 80 6.21 7.85 2.52
N LEU A 81 6.02 7.27 1.32
CA LEU A 81 6.10 5.82 1.14
C LEU A 81 7.37 5.23 1.79
N TRP A 82 8.49 5.96 1.71
CA TRP A 82 9.77 5.54 2.28
C TRP A 82 9.91 5.81 3.79
N ASN A 83 9.15 6.77 4.32
CA ASN A 83 9.31 7.26 5.68
C ASN A 83 8.16 6.91 6.63
N ASN A 84 7.01 6.48 6.11
CA ASN A 84 5.82 6.24 6.91
C ASN A 84 5.54 4.76 7.09
N THR A 85 6.33 4.12 7.93
CA THR A 85 6.22 2.69 8.25
C THR A 85 4.94 2.33 9.01
N LYS A 86 4.34 3.29 9.72
CA LYS A 86 3.16 3.02 10.56
C LYS A 86 1.88 2.78 9.76
N ARG A 87 1.81 3.26 8.51
CA ARG A 87 0.61 3.20 7.68
C ARG A 87 0.72 2.19 6.54
N ASP A 88 1.93 1.80 6.16
CA ASP A 88 2.11 0.83 5.09
C ASP A 88 1.73 -0.57 5.58
N ALA A 89 0.57 -1.03 5.13
CA ALA A 89 0.03 -2.33 5.51
C ALA A 89 0.96 -3.48 5.11
N VAL A 90 1.57 -3.40 3.94
CA VAL A 90 2.49 -4.44 3.45
C VAL A 90 3.73 -4.50 4.32
N VAL A 91 4.32 -3.34 4.66
CA VAL A 91 5.49 -3.29 5.57
C VAL A 91 5.13 -3.88 6.92
N ARG A 92 3.97 -3.54 7.48
CA ARG A 92 3.51 -4.06 8.78
C ARG A 92 3.33 -5.57 8.77
N LEU A 93 2.72 -6.11 7.71
CA LEU A 93 2.50 -7.57 7.58
C LEU A 93 3.81 -8.34 7.44
N LEU A 94 4.82 -7.75 6.82
CA LEU A 94 6.15 -8.35 6.72
C LEU A 94 6.97 -8.23 8.01
N GLY A 95 6.46 -7.50 9.01
CA GLY A 95 7.23 -7.19 10.22
C GLY A 95 8.42 -6.28 9.95
N GLY A 96 8.36 -5.52 8.86
CA GLY A 96 9.45 -4.65 8.42
C GLY A 96 9.43 -3.27 9.07
N ARG A 97 10.44 -2.48 8.76
CA ARG A 97 10.62 -1.12 9.28
C ARG A 97 10.46 -0.06 8.21
N SER A 98 10.66 -0.42 6.95
CA SER A 98 10.61 0.51 5.83
C SER A 98 10.20 -0.19 4.54
N PHE A 99 9.96 0.60 3.51
CA PHE A 99 9.67 0.08 2.18
C PHE A 99 10.80 -0.77 1.60
N TRP A 100 12.04 -0.59 2.04
CA TRP A 100 13.15 -1.45 1.67
C TRP A 100 12.92 -2.91 2.01
N ASP A 101 12.21 -3.19 3.10
CA ASP A 101 11.85 -4.57 3.46
C ASP A 101 10.92 -5.20 2.43
N VAL A 102 10.02 -4.39 1.84
CA VAL A 102 9.16 -4.83 0.74
C VAL A 102 9.99 -5.13 -0.50
N VAL A 103 10.95 -4.27 -0.83
CA VAL A 103 11.86 -4.46 -1.97
C VAL A 103 12.63 -5.76 -1.83
N ILE A 104 13.28 -5.98 -0.69
CA ILE A 104 14.04 -7.19 -0.40
C ILE A 104 13.16 -8.44 -0.50
N TRP A 105 11.99 -8.38 0.11
CA TRP A 105 11.03 -9.50 0.09
C TRP A 105 10.57 -9.81 -1.33
N SER A 106 10.22 -8.79 -2.11
CA SER A 106 9.66 -8.96 -3.45
C SER A 106 10.68 -9.42 -4.49
N GLU A 107 11.95 -9.10 -4.30
CA GLU A 107 13.03 -9.43 -5.23
C GLU A 107 13.76 -10.74 -4.87
N ALA A 108 13.34 -11.42 -3.82
CA ALA A 108 13.89 -12.72 -3.45
C ALA A 108 13.61 -13.74 -4.57
N SER A 109 14.65 -14.42 -5.07
CA SER A 109 14.56 -15.31 -6.21
C SER A 109 13.60 -16.50 -6.02
N HIS A 110 13.36 -16.89 -4.76
CA HIS A 110 12.45 -17.98 -4.40
C HIS A 110 11.00 -17.51 -4.22
N ARG A 111 10.71 -16.21 -4.35
CA ARG A 111 9.37 -15.66 -4.17
C ARG A 111 8.44 -16.16 -5.25
N THR A 112 7.21 -16.54 -4.89
CA THR A 112 6.20 -17.02 -5.82
C THR A 112 5.13 -15.95 -6.05
N HIS A 113 4.47 -16.03 -7.20
CA HIS A 113 3.34 -15.16 -7.52
C HIS A 113 2.20 -15.32 -6.51
N GLU A 114 1.92 -16.55 -6.07
CA GLU A 114 0.90 -16.84 -5.06
C GLU A 114 1.18 -16.13 -3.74
N GLU A 115 2.44 -16.11 -3.30
CA GLU A 115 2.84 -15.38 -2.09
C GLU A 115 2.59 -13.89 -2.22
N VAL A 116 2.86 -13.30 -3.39
CA VAL A 116 2.63 -11.89 -3.67
C VAL A 116 1.15 -11.55 -3.59
N ILE A 117 0.30 -12.33 -4.26
CA ILE A 117 -1.15 -12.11 -4.26
C ILE A 117 -1.72 -12.32 -2.86
N SER A 118 -1.28 -13.33 -2.13
CA SER A 118 -1.69 -13.58 -0.75
C SER A 118 -1.36 -12.41 0.18
N LEU A 119 -0.15 -11.85 0.05
CA LEU A 119 0.26 -10.69 0.83
C LEU A 119 -0.60 -9.46 0.52
N LEU A 120 -0.89 -9.22 -0.76
CA LEU A 120 -1.78 -8.13 -1.17
C LEU A 120 -3.19 -8.31 -0.63
N ASP A 121 -3.73 -9.52 -0.70
CA ASP A 121 -5.06 -9.81 -0.15
C ASP A 121 -5.12 -9.57 1.36
N ASP A 122 -4.11 -9.98 2.10
CA ASP A 122 -4.03 -9.77 3.54
C ASP A 122 -3.91 -8.28 3.88
N ALA A 123 -3.10 -7.53 3.12
CA ALA A 123 -2.95 -6.09 3.30
C ALA A 123 -4.25 -5.34 3.01
N ILE A 124 -4.94 -5.69 1.94
CA ILE A 124 -6.23 -5.12 1.57
C ILE A 124 -7.27 -5.40 2.65
N ALA A 125 -7.35 -6.63 3.13
CA ALA A 125 -8.29 -7.03 4.19
C ALA A 125 -8.03 -6.26 5.48
N MET A 126 -6.76 -6.10 5.86
CA MET A 126 -6.35 -5.36 7.05
C MET A 126 -6.77 -3.89 6.96
N LEU A 127 -6.49 -3.23 5.85
CA LEU A 127 -6.87 -1.83 5.64
C LEU A 127 -8.38 -1.63 5.56
N ALA A 128 -9.09 -2.56 4.91
CA ALA A 128 -10.55 -2.51 4.84
C ALA A 128 -11.18 -2.59 6.23
N MET A 129 -10.63 -3.43 7.10
CA MET A 129 -11.08 -3.55 8.48
C MET A 129 -10.77 -2.28 9.28
N GLU A 130 -9.56 -1.74 9.18
CA GLU A 130 -9.17 -0.49 9.85
C GLU A 130 -10.05 0.68 9.41
N TYR A 131 -10.33 0.79 8.13
CA TYR A 131 -11.19 1.84 7.58
C TYR A 131 -12.63 1.70 8.09
N SER A 132 -13.17 0.49 8.12
CA SER A 132 -14.50 0.21 8.64
C SER A 132 -14.62 0.57 10.12
N GLU A 133 -13.63 0.22 10.93
CA GLU A 133 -13.58 0.57 12.36
C GLU A 133 -13.52 2.08 12.56
N ALA A 134 -12.68 2.78 11.79
CA ALA A 134 -12.53 4.22 11.87
C ALA A 134 -13.84 4.98 11.57
N ILE A 135 -14.65 4.48 10.62
CA ILE A 135 -15.93 5.09 10.27
C ILE A 135 -17.02 4.74 11.32
N THR A 136 -17.00 3.53 11.84
CA THR A 136 -18.08 2.97 12.67
C THR A 136 -18.00 3.43 14.14
N ILE A 137 -16.80 3.50 14.71
CA ILE A 137 -16.57 3.88 16.10
C ILE A 137 -17.18 5.23 16.47
N PRO A 138 -17.03 6.32 15.68
CA PRO A 138 -17.64 7.61 16.01
C PRO A 138 -19.17 7.57 16.06
N LEU A 139 -19.81 6.75 15.22
CA LEU A 139 -21.27 6.61 15.18
C LEU A 139 -21.78 5.89 16.42
N PHE A 140 -21.11 4.85 16.86
CA PHE A 140 -21.47 4.14 18.10
C PHE A 140 -21.22 4.99 19.35
N GLY A 141 -20.17 5.78 19.35
CA GLY A 141 -19.86 6.72 20.43
C GLY A 141 -20.92 7.82 20.59
N MET A 142 -21.62 8.18 19.53
CA MET A 142 -22.68 9.18 19.55
C MET A 142 -24.01 8.63 20.02
N CYS A 143 -24.23 7.34 19.95
CA CYS A 143 -25.45 6.66 20.36
C CYS A 143 -25.44 6.19 21.83
N ALA A 144 -24.30 6.26 22.45
CA ALA A 144 -24.11 5.91 23.86
C ALA A 144 -24.24 7.13 24.75
#